data_f9db41724663584e6d62fe44d2e86c2e
#
_entry.id   f9db41724663584e6d62fe44d2e86c2e
#
_cell.length_a   1.000
_cell.length_b   1.000
_cell.length_c   1.000
_cell.angle_alpha   90.00
_cell.angle_beta   90.00
_cell.angle_gamma   90.00
#
_symmetry.space_group_name_H-M   'P 1'
#
loop_
_entity.id
_entity.type
_entity.pdbx_description
1 polymer ?
#
loop_
_entity_poly.entity_id
_entity_poly.type
_entity_poly.pdbx_seq_one_letter_code
_entity_poly.pdbx_strand_id
1 'polypeptide(L)'
;MIMISVALIRHSITEGNKLKRYIGVTDEPLCMEGIKLIEGRTYPDAQAVYVSPMARCRETAMIIYPDKPHIVMEDFREIDFGRFENKNYKELSGDRDYQAWIDSNGTLPFPGGESQESFEVRCLDAFFKMLQDARGEDYSHIAAVVHGGTIMVIMNHFLKPEDYYKYRVDNGEGYILKLEFTSGGNDVGLKTFSGLGGEE
;
A
#
# COMPACT_ATOMS: atom_id res chain seq x y z
N MET A 1 -23.75 -1.84 14.74
CA MET A 1 -23.03 -2.04 13.45
C MET A 1 -21.96 -0.97 13.41
N ILE A 2 -20.67 -1.36 13.38
CA ILE A 2 -19.55 -0.40 13.37
C ILE A 2 -19.03 -0.34 11.95
N MET A 3 -18.98 0.87 11.40
CA MET A 3 -18.47 1.14 10.06
C MET A 3 -17.18 1.95 10.17
N ILE A 4 -16.14 1.55 9.42
CA ILE A 4 -14.88 2.31 9.29
C ILE A 4 -14.65 2.60 7.81
N SER A 5 -14.37 3.86 7.50
CA SER A 5 -13.88 4.29 6.19
C SER A 5 -12.37 4.35 6.21
N VAL A 6 -11.72 3.65 5.29
CA VAL A 6 -10.26 3.58 5.17
C VAL A 6 -9.82 4.15 3.82
N ALA A 7 -9.04 5.22 3.83
CA ALA A 7 -8.35 5.71 2.65
C ALA A 7 -7.00 4.98 2.52
N LEU A 8 -6.88 4.04 1.58
CA LEU A 8 -5.61 3.42 1.22
C LEU A 8 -4.90 4.31 0.21
N ILE A 9 -3.72 4.83 0.54
CA ILE A 9 -2.99 5.79 -0.29
C ILE A 9 -1.60 5.23 -0.59
N ARG A 10 -1.26 5.10 -1.87
CA ARG A 10 0.10 4.79 -2.27
C ARG A 10 1.00 6.01 -2.05
N HIS A 11 2.17 5.82 -1.44
CA HIS A 11 3.16 6.90 -1.31
C HIS A 11 3.42 7.61 -2.63
N SER A 12 3.89 8.85 -2.57
CA SER A 12 4.20 9.65 -3.74
C SER A 12 5.51 9.23 -4.41
N ILE A 13 5.89 9.92 -5.48
CA ILE A 13 6.97 9.55 -6.39
C ILE A 13 8.34 9.71 -5.70
N THR A 14 9.20 8.70 -5.88
CA THR A 14 10.63 8.69 -5.52
C THR A 14 11.49 8.69 -6.78
N GLU A 15 12.82 8.90 -6.66
CA GLU A 15 13.72 8.78 -7.81
C GLU A 15 13.74 7.37 -8.39
N GLY A 16 13.66 6.34 -7.55
CA GLY A 16 13.55 4.95 -8.01
C GLY A 16 12.28 4.68 -8.82
N ASN A 17 11.16 5.28 -8.43
CA ASN A 17 9.90 5.17 -9.20
C ASN A 17 10.04 5.81 -10.60
N LYS A 18 10.69 6.97 -10.72
CA LYS A 18 10.95 7.62 -12.02
C LYS A 18 11.82 6.73 -12.92
N LEU A 19 12.77 6.04 -12.34
CA LEU A 19 13.64 5.11 -13.05
C LEU A 19 13.00 3.72 -13.27
N LYS A 20 11.73 3.52 -12.83
CA LYS A 20 10.97 2.26 -12.91
C LYS A 20 11.71 1.09 -12.26
N ARG A 21 12.38 1.35 -11.13
CA ARG A 21 13.09 0.35 -10.34
C ARG A 21 12.15 -0.35 -9.37
N TYR A 22 12.49 -1.59 -9.03
CA TYR A 22 11.90 -2.32 -7.91
C TYR A 22 12.44 -1.71 -6.61
N ILE A 23 11.60 -1.01 -5.86
CA ILE A 23 11.94 -0.32 -4.62
C ILE A 23 11.10 -0.89 -3.49
N GLY A 24 11.62 -1.86 -2.80
CA GLY A 24 11.00 -2.52 -1.65
C GLY A 24 11.66 -2.08 -0.34
N VAL A 25 12.72 -2.77 0.05
CA VAL A 25 13.48 -2.49 1.28
C VAL A 25 14.41 -1.29 1.16
N THR A 26 14.73 -0.84 -0.06
CA THR A 26 15.46 0.40 -0.27
C THR A 26 14.67 1.57 0.30
N ASP A 27 15.22 2.23 1.29
CA ASP A 27 14.57 3.35 1.97
C ASP A 27 15.02 4.68 1.35
N GLU A 28 14.24 5.19 0.42
CA GLU A 28 14.49 6.46 -0.27
C GLU A 28 13.36 7.47 0.00
N PRO A 29 13.70 8.79 0.05
CA PRO A 29 12.73 9.85 0.24
C PRO A 29 11.94 10.14 -1.04
N LEU A 30 10.95 11.02 -0.92
CA LEU A 30 10.23 11.58 -2.07
C LEU A 30 11.15 12.46 -2.94
N CYS A 31 10.97 12.42 -4.24
CA CYS A 31 11.58 13.41 -5.13
C CYS A 31 10.71 14.70 -5.19
N MET A 32 11.27 15.77 -5.73
CA MET A 32 10.56 17.05 -5.83
C MET A 32 9.25 16.96 -6.63
N GLU A 33 9.21 16.16 -7.68
CA GLU A 33 8.00 15.91 -8.45
C GLU A 33 6.94 15.18 -7.61
N GLY A 34 7.37 14.25 -6.76
CA GLY A 34 6.49 13.54 -5.83
C GLY A 34 5.87 14.49 -4.80
N ILE A 35 6.65 15.40 -4.23
CA ILE A 35 6.15 16.42 -3.30
C ILE A 35 5.09 17.29 -3.99
N LYS A 36 5.40 17.86 -5.14
CA LYS A 36 4.47 18.70 -5.91
C LYS A 36 3.18 17.97 -6.32
N LEU A 37 3.29 16.67 -6.63
CA LEU A 37 2.14 15.85 -7.02
C LEU A 37 1.08 15.82 -5.92
N ILE A 38 1.49 15.60 -4.68
CA ILE A 38 0.55 15.43 -3.56
C ILE A 38 0.12 16.75 -2.94
N GLU A 39 0.95 17.81 -2.98
CA GLU A 39 0.55 19.15 -2.57
C GLU A 39 -0.61 19.71 -3.42
N GLY A 40 -0.70 19.30 -4.70
CA GLY A 40 -1.76 19.72 -5.62
C GLY A 40 -3.05 18.89 -5.56
N ARG A 41 -3.12 17.87 -4.65
CA ARG A 41 -4.26 16.95 -4.55
C ARG A 41 -5.04 17.13 -3.25
N THR A 42 -6.32 16.79 -3.30
CA THR A 42 -7.17 16.70 -2.11
C THR A 42 -7.30 15.24 -1.69
N TYR A 43 -7.14 15.00 -0.40
CA TYR A 43 -7.27 13.68 0.21
C TYR A 43 -8.45 13.65 1.20
N PRO A 44 -9.09 12.48 1.42
CA PRO A 44 -10.17 12.36 2.40
C PRO A 44 -9.68 12.74 3.79
N ASP A 45 -10.54 13.35 4.62
CA ASP A 45 -10.19 13.58 6.02
C ASP A 45 -10.01 12.26 6.77
N ALA A 46 -9.13 12.27 7.78
CA ALA A 46 -8.84 11.14 8.61
C ALA A 46 -8.64 11.57 10.07
N GLN A 47 -9.06 10.72 11.02
CA GLN A 47 -8.84 10.93 12.44
C GLN A 47 -7.44 10.47 12.86
N ALA A 48 -6.91 9.45 12.20
CA ALA A 48 -5.55 8.95 12.36
C ALA A 48 -5.00 8.42 11.03
N VAL A 49 -3.67 8.41 10.91
CA VAL A 49 -2.96 7.96 9.72
C VAL A 49 -2.03 6.82 10.11
N TYR A 50 -2.28 5.65 9.60
CA TYR A 50 -1.39 4.50 9.72
C TYR A 50 -0.39 4.53 8.57
N VAL A 51 0.88 4.33 8.87
CA VAL A 51 1.92 4.58 7.89
C VAL A 51 2.98 3.48 7.87
N SER A 52 3.40 3.06 6.68
CA SER A 52 4.58 2.21 6.50
C SER A 52 5.83 2.91 7.10
N PRO A 53 6.77 2.16 7.69
CA PRO A 53 7.98 2.73 8.27
C PRO A 53 8.90 3.42 7.25
N MET A 54 8.71 3.15 5.95
CA MET A 54 9.59 3.66 4.89
C MET A 54 9.48 5.19 4.72
N ALA A 55 10.60 5.86 4.49
CA ALA A 55 10.70 7.32 4.39
C ALA A 55 9.69 7.91 3.41
N ARG A 56 9.55 7.33 2.21
CA ARG A 56 8.58 7.76 1.20
C ARG A 56 7.13 7.78 1.67
N CYS A 57 6.73 6.82 2.51
CA CYS A 57 5.38 6.77 3.08
C CYS A 57 5.22 7.80 4.20
N ARG A 58 6.21 7.92 5.07
CA ARG A 58 6.21 8.88 6.18
C ARG A 58 6.19 10.32 5.67
N GLU A 59 7.02 10.65 4.67
CA GLU A 59 7.03 11.97 4.05
C GLU A 59 5.70 12.27 3.34
N THR A 60 5.13 11.30 2.61
CA THR A 60 3.80 11.45 2.01
C THR A 60 2.76 11.77 3.09
N ALA A 61 2.72 10.98 4.18
CA ALA A 61 1.77 11.20 5.27
C ALA A 61 1.94 12.57 5.94
N MET A 62 3.18 13.00 6.18
CA MET A 62 3.48 14.31 6.77
C MET A 62 3.01 15.49 5.91
N ILE A 63 3.07 15.35 4.58
CA ILE A 63 2.63 16.41 3.66
C ILE A 63 1.09 16.47 3.58
N ILE A 64 0.43 15.32 3.45
CA ILE A 64 -1.03 15.29 3.23
C ILE A 64 -1.85 15.34 4.51
N TYR A 65 -1.28 14.95 5.66
CA TYR A 65 -1.93 14.93 6.98
C TYR A 65 -1.02 15.50 8.08
N PRO A 66 -0.54 16.76 7.97
CA PRO A 66 0.46 17.31 8.90
C PRO A 66 0.01 17.38 10.36
N ASP A 67 -1.31 17.55 10.59
CA ASP A 67 -1.89 17.77 11.93
C ASP A 67 -2.56 16.53 12.52
N LYS A 68 -2.41 15.35 11.87
CA LYS A 68 -3.04 14.12 12.35
C LYS A 68 -2.03 13.22 13.08
N PRO A 69 -2.48 12.38 14.02
CA PRO A 69 -1.59 11.38 14.62
C PRO A 69 -1.13 10.37 13.58
N HIS A 70 0.18 10.11 13.50
CA HIS A 70 0.77 9.12 12.62
C HIS A 70 1.18 7.88 13.43
N ILE A 71 0.65 6.72 13.07
CA ILE A 71 0.88 5.43 13.71
C ILE A 71 1.71 4.56 12.76
N VAL A 72 2.98 4.32 13.11
CA VAL A 72 3.87 3.50 12.28
C VAL A 72 3.52 2.03 12.42
N MET A 73 3.32 1.37 11.29
CA MET A 73 3.05 -0.07 11.18
C MET A 73 4.21 -0.75 10.44
N GLU A 74 5.09 -1.43 11.17
CA GLU A 74 6.29 -2.08 10.61
C GLU A 74 5.95 -3.07 9.49
N ASP A 75 4.85 -3.80 9.65
CA ASP A 75 4.42 -4.81 8.70
C ASP A 75 3.74 -4.24 7.43
N PHE A 76 3.59 -2.93 7.33
CA PHE A 76 3.19 -2.25 6.08
C PHE A 76 4.37 -1.93 5.15
N ARG A 77 5.61 -2.32 5.47
CA ARG A 77 6.74 -2.17 4.54
C ARG A 77 6.43 -2.89 3.21
N GLU A 78 7.03 -2.40 2.11
CA GLU A 78 6.88 -3.03 0.79
C GLU A 78 7.53 -4.42 0.78
N ILE A 79 7.22 -5.23 -0.21
CA ILE A 79 7.84 -6.54 -0.42
C ILE A 79 9.36 -6.38 -0.62
N ASP A 80 10.13 -7.32 -0.09
CA ASP A 80 11.57 -7.41 -0.35
C ASP A 80 11.80 -8.03 -1.73
N PHE A 81 12.26 -7.22 -2.70
CA PHE A 81 12.56 -7.66 -4.05
C PHE A 81 13.89 -8.42 -4.17
N GLY A 82 14.63 -8.63 -3.06
CA GLY A 82 15.86 -9.39 -3.03
C GLY A 82 16.87 -8.92 -4.09
N ARG A 83 17.33 -9.83 -4.97
CA ARG A 83 18.32 -9.51 -6.01
C ARG A 83 17.82 -8.53 -7.08
N PHE A 84 16.51 -8.31 -7.18
CA PHE A 84 15.94 -7.33 -8.12
C PHE A 84 15.87 -5.93 -7.52
N GLU A 85 16.12 -5.79 -6.21
CA GLU A 85 16.07 -4.52 -5.49
C GLU A 85 16.92 -3.45 -6.17
N ASN A 86 16.36 -2.25 -6.30
CA ASN A 86 16.98 -1.07 -6.90
C ASN A 86 17.47 -1.26 -8.35
N LYS A 87 16.82 -2.16 -9.10
CA LYS A 87 17.07 -2.38 -10.54
C LYS A 87 15.74 -2.26 -11.30
N ASN A 88 15.82 -1.88 -12.56
CA ASN A 88 14.66 -1.88 -13.46
C ASN A 88 14.73 -3.03 -14.47
N TYR A 89 13.67 -3.19 -15.25
CA TYR A 89 13.55 -4.27 -16.23
C TYR A 89 14.66 -4.28 -17.30
N LYS A 90 15.28 -3.11 -17.61
CA LYS A 90 16.39 -3.03 -18.54
C LYS A 90 17.68 -3.54 -17.91
N GLU A 91 17.91 -3.17 -16.65
CA GLU A 91 19.08 -3.61 -15.87
C GLU A 91 19.01 -5.10 -15.53
N LEU A 92 17.82 -5.66 -15.47
CA LEU A 92 17.55 -7.09 -15.26
C LEU A 92 17.44 -7.89 -16.57
N SER A 93 17.54 -7.21 -17.72
CA SER A 93 17.48 -7.90 -19.03
C SER A 93 18.61 -8.91 -19.18
N GLY A 94 18.27 -10.17 -19.46
CA GLY A 94 19.23 -11.27 -19.57
C GLY A 94 19.56 -11.98 -18.25
N ASP A 95 19.05 -11.51 -17.12
CA ASP A 95 19.11 -12.26 -15.84
C ASP A 95 18.15 -13.45 -15.91
N ARG A 96 18.66 -14.67 -15.67
CA ARG A 96 17.87 -15.91 -15.78
C ARG A 96 16.77 -16.01 -14.74
N ASP A 97 17.05 -15.55 -13.52
CA ASP A 97 16.05 -15.58 -12.44
C ASP A 97 14.94 -14.57 -12.71
N TYR A 98 15.29 -13.41 -13.29
CA TYR A 98 14.30 -12.42 -13.69
C TYR A 98 13.40 -12.93 -14.81
N GLN A 99 13.98 -13.61 -15.84
CA GLN A 99 13.20 -14.21 -16.91
C GLN A 99 12.26 -15.30 -16.37
N ALA A 100 12.75 -16.18 -15.49
CA ALA A 100 11.93 -17.21 -14.85
C ALA A 100 10.78 -16.60 -14.04
N TRP A 101 11.04 -15.49 -13.33
CA TRP A 101 10.01 -14.76 -12.58
C TRP A 101 8.93 -14.18 -13.52
N ILE A 102 9.34 -13.57 -14.65
CA ILE A 102 8.41 -13.07 -15.68
C ILE A 102 7.57 -14.22 -16.26
N ASP A 103 8.21 -15.32 -16.64
CA ASP A 103 7.55 -16.49 -17.25
C ASP A 103 6.54 -17.15 -16.30
N SER A 104 6.74 -17.00 -14.99
CA SER A 104 5.81 -17.44 -13.95
C SER A 104 4.64 -16.47 -13.71
N ASN A 105 4.53 -15.37 -14.45
CA ASN A 105 3.62 -14.27 -14.16
C ASN A 105 3.79 -13.70 -12.74
N GLY A 106 5.03 -13.64 -12.22
CA GLY A 106 5.34 -13.09 -10.92
C GLY A 106 4.98 -13.98 -9.72
N THR A 107 4.68 -15.27 -9.94
CA THR A 107 4.32 -16.21 -8.86
C THR A 107 5.53 -16.82 -8.15
N LEU A 108 6.71 -16.83 -8.78
CA LEU A 108 7.95 -17.26 -8.12
C LEU A 108 8.38 -16.23 -7.06
N PRO A 109 8.97 -16.68 -5.94
CA PRO A 109 9.55 -15.78 -4.96
C PRO A 109 10.71 -14.96 -5.57
N PHE A 110 10.93 -13.76 -5.04
CA PHE A 110 12.09 -12.96 -5.43
C PHE A 110 13.38 -13.62 -4.93
N PRO A 111 14.39 -13.82 -5.78
CA PRO A 111 15.63 -14.48 -5.38
C PRO A 111 16.33 -13.73 -4.24
N GLY A 112 16.42 -14.37 -3.07
CA GLY A 112 16.98 -13.78 -1.85
C GLY A 112 16.10 -12.70 -1.20
N GLY A 113 14.84 -12.58 -1.63
CA GLY A 113 13.84 -11.67 -1.09
C GLY A 113 12.67 -12.40 -0.44
N GLU A 114 11.52 -11.72 -0.40
CA GLU A 114 10.29 -12.21 0.22
C GLU A 114 9.43 -13.00 -0.78
N SER A 115 8.71 -14.02 -0.30
CA SER A 115 7.69 -14.67 -1.12
C SER A 115 6.41 -13.85 -1.13
N GLN A 116 5.63 -13.97 -2.22
CA GLN A 116 4.33 -13.30 -2.33
C GLN A 116 3.39 -13.72 -1.19
N GLU A 117 3.37 -15.01 -0.84
CA GLU A 117 2.55 -15.54 0.26
C GLU A 117 2.91 -14.91 1.61
N SER A 118 4.22 -14.82 1.95
CA SER A 118 4.67 -14.17 3.19
C SER A 118 4.28 -12.70 3.23
N PHE A 119 4.45 -12.00 2.11
CA PHE A 119 4.05 -10.61 1.96
C PHE A 119 2.55 -10.40 2.16
N GLU A 120 1.71 -11.24 1.51
CA GLU A 120 0.26 -11.18 1.62
C GLU A 120 -0.20 -11.39 3.07
N VAL A 121 0.28 -12.44 3.74
CA VAL A 121 -0.06 -12.73 5.15
C VAL A 121 0.30 -11.55 6.04
N ARG A 122 1.53 -11.04 5.93
CA ARG A 122 2.03 -9.92 6.74
C ARG A 122 1.21 -8.65 6.54
N CYS A 123 0.90 -8.30 5.28
CA CYS A 123 0.10 -7.12 4.95
C CYS A 123 -1.33 -7.22 5.49
N LEU A 124 -1.97 -8.39 5.36
CA LEU A 124 -3.32 -8.59 5.86
C LEU A 124 -3.38 -8.58 7.39
N ASP A 125 -2.43 -9.21 8.07
CA ASP A 125 -2.32 -9.18 9.53
C ASP A 125 -2.17 -7.73 10.03
N ALA A 126 -1.30 -6.95 9.38
CA ALA A 126 -1.14 -5.52 9.68
C ALA A 126 -2.43 -4.73 9.43
N PHE A 127 -3.12 -4.99 8.32
CA PHE A 127 -4.36 -4.33 7.98
C PHE A 127 -5.48 -4.61 9.00
N PHE A 128 -5.67 -5.87 9.38
CA PHE A 128 -6.68 -6.20 10.38
C PHE A 128 -6.32 -5.69 11.77
N LYS A 129 -5.04 -5.68 12.14
CA LYS A 129 -4.57 -5.05 13.38
C LYS A 129 -4.86 -3.54 13.39
N MET A 130 -4.61 -2.85 12.28
CA MET A 130 -4.96 -1.44 12.10
C MET A 130 -6.46 -1.20 12.33
N LEU A 131 -7.32 -2.05 11.76
CA LEU A 131 -8.77 -1.92 11.93
C LEU A 131 -9.22 -2.15 13.37
N GLN A 132 -8.60 -3.10 14.09
CA GLN A 132 -8.89 -3.33 15.51
C GLN A 132 -8.44 -2.15 16.38
N ASP A 133 -7.27 -1.59 16.10
CA ASP A 133 -6.76 -0.40 16.77
C ASP A 133 -7.70 0.79 16.56
N ALA A 134 -8.04 1.09 15.30
CA ALA A 134 -8.98 2.15 14.96
C ALA A 134 -10.35 1.99 15.63
N ARG A 135 -10.84 0.75 15.73
CA ARG A 135 -12.08 0.44 16.45
C ARG A 135 -11.94 0.67 17.95
N GLY A 136 -10.80 0.32 18.55
CA GLY A 136 -10.52 0.54 19.98
C GLY A 136 -10.49 2.02 20.36
N GLU A 137 -10.06 2.87 19.42
CA GLU A 137 -10.01 4.33 19.55
C GLU A 137 -11.28 5.05 19.06
N ASP A 138 -12.34 4.31 18.73
CA ASP A 138 -13.60 4.85 18.17
C ASP A 138 -13.43 5.69 16.89
N TYR A 139 -12.40 5.41 16.08
CA TYR A 139 -12.22 6.08 14.80
C TYR A 139 -13.17 5.50 13.75
N SER A 140 -13.82 6.38 13.00
CA SER A 140 -14.70 6.02 11.88
C SER A 140 -14.11 6.34 10.50
N HIS A 141 -13.07 7.18 10.46
CA HIS A 141 -12.38 7.59 9.24
C HIS A 141 -10.88 7.57 9.50
N ILE A 142 -10.16 6.69 8.80
CA ILE A 142 -8.70 6.58 8.91
C ILE A 142 -8.06 6.57 7.53
N ALA A 143 -6.77 6.87 7.47
CA ALA A 143 -5.95 6.71 6.28
C ALA A 143 -4.82 5.71 6.53
N ALA A 144 -4.40 5.01 5.49
CA ALA A 144 -3.20 4.19 5.47
C ALA A 144 -2.31 4.63 4.31
N VAL A 145 -1.13 5.17 4.62
CA VAL A 145 -0.15 5.56 3.60
C VAL A 145 0.87 4.43 3.46
N VAL A 146 0.77 3.72 2.35
CA VAL A 146 1.44 2.43 2.12
C VAL A 146 2.00 2.34 0.70
N HIS A 147 2.20 1.12 0.21
CA HIS A 147 2.80 0.82 -1.09
C HIS A 147 1.79 0.22 -2.07
N GLY A 148 2.16 0.20 -3.35
CA GLY A 148 1.32 -0.39 -4.39
C GLY A 148 1.04 -1.86 -4.16
N GLY A 149 2.04 -2.64 -3.74
CA GLY A 149 1.88 -4.05 -3.39
C GLY A 149 0.89 -4.26 -2.24
N THR A 150 1.05 -3.49 -1.15
CA THR A 150 0.14 -3.55 0.01
C THR A 150 -1.32 -3.27 -0.38
N ILE A 151 -1.55 -2.25 -1.23
CA ILE A 151 -2.92 -1.92 -1.70
C ILE A 151 -3.49 -3.08 -2.52
N MET A 152 -2.72 -3.64 -3.45
CA MET A 152 -3.17 -4.80 -4.24
C MET A 152 -3.53 -5.99 -3.36
N VAL A 153 -2.72 -6.33 -2.36
CA VAL A 153 -3.01 -7.40 -1.39
C VAL A 153 -4.35 -7.16 -0.70
N ILE A 154 -4.58 -5.98 -0.14
CA ILE A 154 -5.81 -5.65 0.58
C ILE A 154 -7.03 -5.71 -0.35
N MET A 155 -6.93 -5.09 -1.53
CA MET A 155 -8.02 -5.09 -2.50
C MET A 155 -8.34 -6.49 -3.01
N ASN A 156 -7.32 -7.29 -3.31
CA ASN A 156 -7.47 -8.67 -3.78
C ASN A 156 -8.09 -9.58 -2.71
N HIS A 157 -7.77 -9.36 -1.43
CA HIS A 157 -8.40 -10.10 -0.33
C HIS A 157 -9.93 -9.97 -0.34
N PHE A 158 -10.45 -8.74 -0.52
CA PHE A 158 -11.90 -8.50 -0.49
C PHE A 158 -12.59 -8.83 -1.80
N LEU A 159 -11.96 -8.57 -2.94
CA LEU A 159 -12.61 -8.55 -4.25
C LEU A 159 -12.28 -9.79 -5.12
N LYS A 160 -11.23 -10.53 -4.77
CA LYS A 160 -10.80 -11.79 -5.42
C LYS A 160 -10.82 -11.72 -6.95
N PRO A 161 -10.12 -10.76 -7.58
CA PRO A 161 -10.10 -10.61 -9.03
C PRO A 161 -9.36 -11.78 -9.69
N GLU A 162 -9.66 -12.06 -10.97
CA GLU A 162 -8.90 -13.02 -11.76
C GLU A 162 -7.48 -12.52 -12.07
N ASP A 163 -7.32 -11.21 -12.30
CA ASP A 163 -6.03 -10.55 -12.52
C ASP A 163 -5.53 -9.94 -11.20
N TYR A 164 -4.38 -10.43 -10.72
CA TYR A 164 -3.74 -9.96 -9.49
C TYR A 164 -3.46 -8.45 -9.52
N TYR A 165 -3.10 -7.90 -10.69
CA TYR A 165 -2.71 -6.50 -10.88
C TYR A 165 -3.87 -5.55 -11.14
N LYS A 166 -5.10 -6.02 -11.13
CA LYS A 166 -6.32 -5.24 -11.43
C LYS A 166 -6.45 -3.95 -10.62
N TYR A 167 -6.04 -4.00 -9.34
CA TYR A 167 -6.14 -2.87 -8.40
C TYR A 167 -4.82 -2.11 -8.22
N ARG A 168 -3.97 -2.16 -9.23
CA ARG A 168 -2.77 -1.34 -9.26
C ARG A 168 -3.14 0.14 -9.34
N VAL A 169 -2.46 0.98 -8.53
CA VAL A 169 -2.64 2.43 -8.49
C VAL A 169 -1.35 3.16 -8.76
N ASP A 170 -1.42 4.38 -9.28
CA ASP A 170 -0.28 5.25 -9.45
C ASP A 170 0.12 5.93 -8.13
N ASN A 171 1.32 6.53 -8.09
CA ASN A 171 1.83 7.22 -6.90
C ASN A 171 0.90 8.37 -6.50
N GLY A 172 0.62 8.49 -5.21
CA GLY A 172 -0.31 9.46 -4.66
C GLY A 172 -1.79 9.14 -4.91
N GLU A 173 -2.10 7.99 -5.50
CA GLU A 173 -3.46 7.48 -5.71
C GLU A 173 -3.79 6.33 -4.77
N GLY A 174 -5.03 5.85 -4.83
CA GLY A 174 -5.48 4.76 -3.99
C GLY A 174 -6.99 4.56 -4.02
N TYR A 175 -7.51 3.98 -2.94
CA TYR A 175 -8.92 3.64 -2.80
C TYR A 175 -9.47 4.07 -1.44
N ILE A 176 -10.77 4.35 -1.41
CA ILE A 176 -11.54 4.49 -0.17
C ILE A 176 -12.37 3.22 -0.02
N LEU A 177 -12.18 2.51 1.11
CA LEU A 177 -12.95 1.33 1.46
C LEU A 177 -13.93 1.67 2.59
N LYS A 178 -15.19 1.29 2.46
CA LYS A 178 -16.16 1.31 3.57
C LYS A 178 -16.33 -0.10 4.09
N LEU A 179 -15.88 -0.32 5.31
CA LEU A 179 -15.79 -1.63 5.96
C LEU A 179 -16.80 -1.73 7.11
N GLU A 180 -17.44 -2.87 7.25
CA GLU A 180 -18.37 -3.16 8.32
C GLU A 180 -17.88 -4.31 9.18
N PHE A 181 -17.86 -4.11 10.49
CA PHE A 181 -17.66 -5.18 11.46
C PHE A 181 -18.93 -5.97 11.68
N THR A 182 -18.86 -7.29 11.56
CA THR A 182 -19.99 -8.19 11.88
C THR A 182 -20.35 -8.19 13.36
N SER A 183 -21.52 -8.66 13.69
CA SER A 183 -22.07 -8.63 15.04
C SER A 183 -21.25 -9.41 16.08
N GLY A 184 -20.37 -10.31 15.66
CA GLY A 184 -19.39 -11.04 16.52
C GLY A 184 -18.08 -10.28 16.75
N GLY A 185 -17.84 -9.19 16.04
CA GLY A 185 -16.72 -8.25 16.26
C GLY A 185 -15.38 -8.66 15.66
N ASN A 186 -15.23 -9.84 15.10
CA ASN A 186 -13.95 -10.33 14.56
C ASN A 186 -13.89 -10.35 13.03
N ASP A 187 -15.02 -10.47 12.35
CA ASP A 187 -15.05 -10.47 10.89
C ASP A 187 -15.34 -9.08 10.35
N VAL A 188 -14.66 -8.72 9.27
CA VAL A 188 -14.80 -7.46 8.56
C VAL A 188 -15.19 -7.73 7.12
N GLY A 189 -16.28 -7.09 6.67
CA GLY A 189 -16.74 -7.17 5.30
C GLY A 189 -16.62 -5.84 4.57
N LEU A 190 -16.22 -5.88 3.30
CA LEU A 190 -16.23 -4.72 2.41
C LEU A 190 -17.67 -4.44 1.97
N LYS A 191 -18.15 -3.22 2.20
CA LYS A 191 -19.47 -2.75 1.71
C LYS A 191 -19.37 -2.06 0.37
N THR A 192 -18.48 -1.08 0.27
CA THR A 192 -18.26 -0.33 -0.97
C THR A 192 -16.79 0.10 -1.05
N PHE A 193 -16.33 0.39 -2.26
CA PHE A 193 -15.05 1.05 -2.49
C PHE A 193 -15.15 2.00 -3.68
N SER A 194 -14.29 3.02 -3.70
CA SER A 194 -14.12 3.95 -4.82
C SER A 194 -12.65 4.33 -4.97
N GLY A 195 -12.26 4.86 -6.13
CA GLY A 195 -10.94 5.47 -6.30
C GLY A 195 -10.81 6.76 -5.49
N LEU A 196 -9.59 7.15 -5.11
CA LEU A 196 -9.33 8.48 -4.55
C LEU A 196 -9.58 9.53 -5.63
N GLY A 197 -10.47 10.50 -5.35
CA GLY A 197 -10.85 11.56 -6.30
C GLY A 197 -11.85 11.15 -7.39
N GLY A 198 -12.38 9.94 -7.34
CA GLY A 198 -13.49 9.50 -8.18
C GLY A 198 -14.83 9.90 -7.57
N GLU A 199 -15.71 10.50 -8.38
CA GLU A 199 -17.14 10.54 -8.09
C GLU A 199 -17.66 9.09 -8.04
N GLU A 200 -18.62 8.82 -7.13
CA GLU A 200 -19.27 7.50 -6.97
C GLU A 200 -19.91 6.99 -8.26
#